data_3212ba2c0160ee0674df307f386a6084
#
_entry.id   3212ba2c0160ee0674df307f386a6084
#
_cell.length_a   1.000
_cell.length_b   1.000
_cell.length_c   1.000
_cell.angle_alpha   90.00
_cell.angle_beta   90.00
_cell.angle_gamma   90.00
#
_symmetry.space_group_name_H-M   'P 1'
#
loop_
_entity.id
_entity.type
_entity.pdbx_description
1 polymer ?
#
loop_
_entity_poly.entity_id
_entity_poly.type
_entity_poly.pdbx_seq_one_letter_code
_entity_poly.pdbx_strand_id
1 'polypeptide(L)'
;MVRIATASVAVGMAVMIVTLAIVMGFKRDISDKMVGFSSHVQVADMRASGYAEPAPVRRSAGIERLISTTDGFVSMNVYAVKGGIARTDEGVAGLALKGVEGDGAMSFFADNLLEGELPRTGDSVRYKDILLSRGVAGRLALSVGDRVEMLFVAADAPPRRDRFRVSGIYSTGMDEMDDAMALTDIRNVRRLMGGDSLAISGYEVRVDGFGLADDFADRLNRRLLLEGGDDADGLMAVSVTRLFPNVFDWLKAHNVNAVVIIVIMLTVALFNMISALLILVLERTRMVGVLKALGMNDSSLRRVFLYRAAFIVAKGVAWGDAVGLALCLIQKWTGLVKLDS
;
A
#
# COMPACT_ATOMS: atom_id res chain seq x y z
N MET A 1 -42.27 18.06 2.93
CA MET A 1 -41.22 18.73 2.13
C MET A 1 -39.92 18.90 2.90
N VAL A 2 -39.86 19.57 4.07
CA VAL A 2 -38.62 19.72 4.85
C VAL A 2 -37.88 18.39 5.14
N ARG A 3 -38.65 17.32 5.47
CA ARG A 3 -38.08 15.98 5.71
C ARG A 3 -37.37 15.41 4.47
N ILE A 4 -37.92 15.63 3.28
CA ILE A 4 -37.35 15.14 2.01
C ILE A 4 -36.06 15.89 1.71
N ALA A 5 -36.05 17.22 1.88
CA ALA A 5 -34.85 18.03 1.69
C ALA A 5 -33.70 17.64 2.65
N THR A 6 -34.07 17.44 3.95
CA THR A 6 -33.07 16.98 4.95
C THR A 6 -32.58 15.57 4.62
N ALA A 7 -33.43 14.66 4.19
CA ALA A 7 -33.05 13.31 3.80
C ALA A 7 -32.11 13.30 2.57
N SER A 8 -32.41 14.13 1.55
CA SER A 8 -31.56 14.25 0.36
C SER A 8 -30.15 14.74 0.70
N VAL A 9 -30.03 15.76 1.55
CA VAL A 9 -28.72 16.26 2.02
C VAL A 9 -28.02 15.18 2.86
N ALA A 10 -28.73 14.48 3.74
CA ALA A 10 -28.15 13.43 4.58
C ALA A 10 -27.61 12.26 3.74
N VAL A 11 -28.36 11.79 2.74
CA VAL A 11 -27.90 10.73 1.83
C VAL A 11 -26.67 11.19 1.04
N GLY A 12 -26.70 12.40 0.47
CA GLY A 12 -25.54 12.95 -0.26
C GLY A 12 -24.29 13.01 0.61
N MET A 13 -24.40 13.47 1.86
CA MET A 13 -23.28 13.53 2.81
C MET A 13 -22.78 12.15 3.21
N ALA A 14 -23.69 11.21 3.51
CA ALA A 14 -23.33 9.83 3.84
C ALA A 14 -22.56 9.15 2.69
N VAL A 15 -23.02 9.29 1.44
CA VAL A 15 -22.35 8.73 0.26
C VAL A 15 -20.98 9.38 0.08
N MET A 16 -20.84 10.68 0.28
CA MET A 16 -19.56 11.37 0.20
C MET A 16 -18.55 10.82 1.20
N ILE A 17 -18.94 10.64 2.46
CA ILE A 17 -18.08 10.08 3.51
C ILE A 17 -17.66 8.65 3.17
N VAL A 18 -18.59 7.80 2.74
CA VAL A 18 -18.30 6.41 2.37
C VAL A 18 -17.34 6.36 1.17
N THR A 19 -17.57 7.18 0.14
CA THR A 19 -16.67 7.25 -1.03
C THR A 19 -15.26 7.66 -0.64
N LEU A 20 -15.14 8.70 0.21
CA LEU A 20 -13.83 9.16 0.68
C LEU A 20 -13.12 8.10 1.53
N ALA A 21 -13.87 7.43 2.41
CA ALA A 21 -13.34 6.36 3.25
C ALA A 21 -12.83 5.17 2.41
N ILE A 22 -13.57 4.77 1.37
CA ILE A 22 -13.15 3.69 0.45
C ILE A 22 -11.86 4.09 -0.28
N VAL A 23 -11.81 5.29 -0.87
CA VAL A 23 -10.62 5.74 -1.63
C VAL A 23 -9.39 5.83 -0.74
N MET A 24 -9.52 6.40 0.46
CA MET A 24 -8.40 6.50 1.41
C MET A 24 -7.98 5.14 1.94
N GLY A 25 -8.96 4.28 2.27
CA GLY A 25 -8.70 2.92 2.77
C GLY A 25 -7.96 2.07 1.73
N PHE A 26 -8.44 2.08 0.50
CA PHE A 26 -7.82 1.36 -0.62
C PHE A 26 -6.38 1.83 -0.88
N LYS A 27 -6.17 3.15 -0.93
CA LYS A 27 -4.82 3.70 -1.12
C LYS A 27 -3.87 3.27 0.00
N ARG A 28 -4.34 3.29 1.24
CA ARG A 28 -3.54 2.87 2.40
C ARG A 28 -3.21 1.39 2.32
N ASP A 29 -4.18 0.53 2.02
CA ASP A 29 -4.00 -0.91 1.92
C ASP A 29 -2.95 -1.28 0.87
N ILE A 30 -3.06 -0.73 -0.35
CA ILE A 30 -2.05 -0.93 -1.40
C ILE A 30 -0.67 -0.43 -0.96
N SER A 31 -0.59 0.77 -0.36
CA SER A 31 0.69 1.31 0.11
C SER A 31 1.31 0.44 1.21
N ASP A 32 0.52 -0.04 2.17
CA ASP A 32 0.97 -0.90 3.27
C ASP A 32 1.46 -2.26 2.73
N LYS A 33 0.76 -2.84 1.75
CA LYS A 33 1.20 -4.07 1.06
C LYS A 33 2.52 -3.86 0.31
N MET A 34 2.66 -2.78 -0.47
CA MET A 34 3.90 -2.47 -1.19
C MET A 34 5.09 -2.28 -0.23
N VAL A 35 4.87 -1.61 0.89
CA VAL A 35 5.87 -1.48 1.96
C VAL A 35 6.17 -2.83 2.62
N GLY A 36 5.19 -3.72 2.72
CA GLY A 36 5.37 -5.08 3.22
C GLY A 36 6.35 -5.91 2.37
N PHE A 37 6.28 -5.77 1.03
CA PHE A 37 7.17 -6.47 0.11
C PHE A 37 8.59 -5.90 0.04
N SER A 38 8.74 -4.57 0.09
CA SER A 38 10.00 -3.89 -0.26
C SER A 38 10.47 -2.84 0.75
N SER A 39 9.79 -2.72 1.90
CA SER A 39 9.95 -1.63 2.86
C SER A 39 9.69 -0.24 2.25
N HIS A 40 9.93 0.84 3.01
CA HIS A 40 9.70 2.21 2.53
C HIS A 40 10.78 2.69 1.57
N VAL A 41 12.03 2.29 1.80
CA VAL A 41 13.19 2.67 0.99
C VAL A 41 14.08 1.45 0.82
N GLN A 42 14.56 1.22 -0.40
CA GLN A 42 15.60 0.25 -0.70
C GLN A 42 16.91 0.97 -0.99
N VAL A 43 18.02 0.44 -0.45
CA VAL A 43 19.37 0.91 -0.73
C VAL A 43 20.13 -0.23 -1.40
N ALA A 44 20.41 -0.09 -2.69
CA ALA A 44 21.01 -1.15 -3.49
C ALA A 44 21.80 -0.57 -4.68
N ASP A 45 22.65 -1.38 -5.29
CA ASP A 45 23.31 -1.02 -6.56
C ASP A 45 22.40 -1.38 -7.73
N MET A 46 21.83 -0.37 -8.36
CA MET A 46 20.85 -0.49 -9.45
C MET A 46 21.47 -0.45 -10.85
N ARG A 47 22.81 -0.38 -10.96
CA ARG A 47 23.51 -0.18 -12.26
C ARG A 47 23.45 -1.39 -13.18
N ALA A 48 23.48 -2.60 -12.64
CA ALA A 48 23.68 -3.81 -13.44
C ALA A 48 22.38 -4.47 -13.95
N SER A 49 21.34 -4.61 -13.11
CA SER A 49 20.18 -5.44 -13.42
C SER A 49 18.86 -4.76 -13.07
N GLY A 50 18.88 -3.51 -12.65
CA GLY A 50 17.69 -2.81 -12.20
C GLY A 50 17.14 -3.36 -10.88
N TYR A 51 15.86 -3.09 -10.62
CA TYR A 51 15.23 -3.36 -9.32
C TYR A 51 14.98 -4.85 -9.05
N ALA A 52 14.81 -5.68 -10.07
CA ALA A 52 14.45 -7.08 -9.89
C ALA A 52 15.62 -7.95 -9.38
N GLU A 53 16.84 -7.65 -9.80
CA GLU A 53 18.06 -8.34 -9.36
C GLU A 53 19.20 -7.31 -9.28
N PRO A 54 19.32 -6.55 -8.17
CA PRO A 54 20.41 -5.59 -7.97
C PRO A 54 21.77 -6.28 -7.99
N ALA A 55 22.82 -5.54 -8.40
CA ALA A 55 24.18 -6.05 -8.32
C ALA A 55 24.55 -6.39 -6.87
N PRO A 56 25.28 -7.51 -6.64
CA PRO A 56 25.68 -7.86 -5.28
C PRO A 56 26.65 -6.83 -4.71
N VAL A 57 26.39 -6.40 -3.51
CA VAL A 57 27.23 -5.50 -2.73
C VAL A 57 27.69 -6.17 -1.44
N ARG A 58 28.79 -5.69 -0.85
CA ARG A 58 29.22 -6.18 0.47
C ARG A 58 28.53 -5.39 1.58
N ARG A 59 28.05 -6.10 2.57
CA ARG A 59 27.53 -5.52 3.81
C ARG A 59 28.61 -4.66 4.47
N SER A 60 28.32 -3.40 4.77
CA SER A 60 29.25 -2.46 5.39
C SER A 60 28.65 -1.81 6.63
N ALA A 61 29.35 -1.88 7.75
CA ALA A 61 28.96 -1.21 8.99
C ALA A 61 28.97 0.32 8.85
N GLY A 62 29.76 0.88 7.93
CA GLY A 62 29.76 2.30 7.58
C GLY A 62 28.42 2.72 6.98
N ILE A 63 27.98 1.98 5.97
CA ILE A 63 26.68 2.22 5.31
C ILE A 63 25.51 2.02 6.28
N GLU A 64 25.51 0.96 7.10
CA GLU A 64 24.50 0.73 8.12
C GLU A 64 24.41 1.90 9.12
N ARG A 65 25.54 2.47 9.51
CA ARG A 65 25.58 3.65 10.37
C ARG A 65 25.02 4.89 9.66
N LEU A 66 25.36 5.13 8.39
CA LEU A 66 24.80 6.25 7.64
C LEU A 66 23.28 6.14 7.53
N ILE A 67 22.76 4.95 7.22
CA ILE A 67 21.32 4.69 7.16
C ILE A 67 20.67 4.96 8.52
N SER A 68 21.19 4.35 9.60
CA SER A 68 20.59 4.40 10.93
C SER A 68 20.64 5.79 11.59
N THR A 69 21.57 6.64 11.18
CA THR A 69 21.67 8.02 11.68
C THR A 69 20.98 9.06 10.81
N THR A 70 20.27 8.63 9.76
CA THR A 70 19.46 9.54 8.93
C THR A 70 18.10 9.78 9.58
N ASP A 71 17.70 11.05 9.67
CA ASP A 71 16.44 11.44 10.31
C ASP A 71 15.23 10.74 9.70
N GLY A 72 14.37 10.18 10.55
CA GLY A 72 13.21 9.41 10.16
C GLY A 72 13.46 7.91 10.04
N PHE A 73 14.66 7.42 10.37
CA PHE A 73 14.97 5.99 10.42
C PHE A 73 14.18 5.29 11.55
N VAL A 74 13.61 4.12 11.24
CA VAL A 74 12.93 3.26 12.22
C VAL A 74 13.65 1.92 12.37
N SER A 75 13.84 1.22 11.27
CA SER A 75 14.53 -0.08 11.27
C SER A 75 15.10 -0.38 9.88
N MET A 76 16.01 -1.35 9.84
CA MET A 76 16.64 -1.79 8.61
C MET A 76 16.82 -3.30 8.64
N ASN A 77 16.60 -3.93 7.49
CA ASN A 77 16.93 -5.34 7.24
C ASN A 77 17.85 -5.44 6.03
N VAL A 78 18.71 -6.44 6.04
CA VAL A 78 19.49 -6.82 4.86
C VAL A 78 18.74 -7.86 4.05
N TYR A 79 18.85 -7.81 2.73
CA TYR A 79 18.25 -8.82 1.86
C TYR A 79 19.22 -9.21 0.73
N ALA A 80 18.99 -10.39 0.19
CA ALA A 80 19.66 -10.86 -1.00
C ALA A 80 18.61 -11.42 -1.96
N VAL A 81 18.73 -11.15 -3.25
CA VAL A 81 17.80 -11.60 -4.28
C VAL A 81 18.56 -12.29 -5.40
N LYS A 82 17.98 -13.38 -5.90
CA LYS A 82 18.47 -14.06 -7.09
C LYS A 82 17.28 -14.52 -7.95
N GLY A 83 17.25 -14.10 -9.20
CA GLY A 83 16.28 -14.59 -10.19
C GLY A 83 16.49 -16.06 -10.46
N GLY A 84 15.40 -16.82 -10.55
CA GLY A 84 15.45 -18.26 -10.80
C GLY A 84 14.18 -18.79 -11.44
N ILE A 85 14.24 -20.02 -11.88
CA ILE A 85 13.15 -20.74 -12.50
C ILE A 85 12.81 -21.94 -11.60
N ALA A 86 11.65 -21.91 -10.96
CA ALA A 86 11.10 -23.05 -10.23
C ALA A 86 10.47 -24.04 -11.22
N ARG A 87 10.74 -25.31 -11.05
CA ARG A 87 10.28 -26.36 -11.95
C ARG A 87 9.78 -27.58 -11.18
N THR A 88 8.66 -28.11 -11.63
CA THR A 88 8.13 -29.45 -11.28
C THR A 88 7.80 -30.23 -12.56
N ASP A 89 7.28 -31.42 -12.42
CA ASP A 89 6.78 -32.19 -13.58
C ASP A 89 5.49 -31.57 -14.16
N GLU A 90 4.75 -30.79 -13.36
CA GLU A 90 3.47 -30.18 -13.71
C GLU A 90 3.62 -28.78 -14.31
N GLY A 91 4.73 -28.06 -14.03
CA GLY A 91 4.88 -26.69 -14.51
C GLY A 91 6.21 -26.04 -14.26
N VAL A 92 6.30 -24.80 -14.76
CA VAL A 92 7.48 -23.93 -14.62
C VAL A 92 7.02 -22.52 -14.21
N ALA A 93 7.72 -21.90 -13.27
CA ALA A 93 7.49 -20.54 -12.85
C ALA A 93 8.81 -19.77 -12.71
N GLY A 94 8.93 -18.62 -13.40
CA GLY A 94 10.02 -17.66 -13.17
C GLY A 94 9.70 -16.80 -11.96
N LEU A 95 10.62 -16.70 -11.00
CA LEU A 95 10.43 -15.89 -9.80
C LEU A 95 11.78 -15.45 -9.21
N ALA A 96 11.76 -14.41 -8.40
CA ALA A 96 12.90 -13.97 -7.62
C ALA A 96 12.90 -14.67 -6.25
N LEU A 97 14.00 -15.33 -5.93
CA LEU A 97 14.22 -15.90 -4.59
C LEU A 97 14.83 -14.83 -3.69
N LYS A 98 14.02 -14.29 -2.77
CA LYS A 98 14.44 -13.29 -1.78
C LYS A 98 14.86 -13.98 -0.49
N GLY A 99 16.11 -13.82 -0.14
CA GLY A 99 16.68 -14.23 1.14
C GLY A 99 16.62 -13.10 2.15
N VAL A 100 16.11 -13.38 3.33
CA VAL A 100 15.99 -12.41 4.44
C VAL A 100 16.67 -12.94 5.70
N GLU A 101 17.02 -12.02 6.61
CA GLU A 101 17.70 -12.32 7.88
C GLU A 101 16.82 -11.86 9.04
N GLY A 102 16.44 -12.80 9.92
CA GLY A 102 15.65 -12.52 11.11
C GLY A 102 14.13 -12.44 10.89
N ASP A 103 13.39 -12.60 11.98
CA ASP A 103 11.93 -12.72 11.98
C ASP A 103 11.23 -11.39 11.62
N GLY A 104 11.85 -10.25 11.92
CA GLY A 104 11.30 -8.92 11.63
C GLY A 104 11.10 -8.66 10.13
N ALA A 105 11.95 -9.24 9.27
CA ALA A 105 11.84 -9.13 7.82
C ALA A 105 10.69 -9.96 7.23
N MET A 106 10.18 -10.95 7.99
CA MET A 106 9.10 -11.84 7.56
C MET A 106 7.74 -11.51 8.19
N SER A 107 7.66 -10.50 9.07
CA SER A 107 6.42 -10.18 9.81
C SER A 107 5.23 -9.95 8.89
N PHE A 108 5.42 -9.25 7.79
CA PHE A 108 4.38 -9.02 6.79
C PHE A 108 3.84 -10.33 6.18
N PHE A 109 4.74 -11.26 5.89
CA PHE A 109 4.36 -12.57 5.32
C PHE A 109 3.75 -13.50 6.36
N ALA A 110 4.09 -13.34 7.66
CA ALA A 110 3.44 -14.04 8.75
C ALA A 110 1.94 -13.71 8.84
N ASP A 111 1.62 -12.42 8.70
CA ASP A 111 0.22 -11.94 8.73
C ASP A 111 -0.59 -12.41 7.50
N ASN A 112 0.07 -12.81 6.42
CA ASN A 112 -0.52 -13.27 5.17
C ASN A 112 -0.30 -14.76 4.89
N LEU A 113 0.15 -15.52 5.89
CA LEU A 113 0.37 -16.95 5.78
C LEU A 113 -0.96 -17.70 5.73
N LEU A 114 -1.12 -18.59 4.75
CA LEU A 114 -2.32 -19.39 4.58
C LEU A 114 -2.15 -20.79 5.15
N GLU A 115 -1.00 -21.41 4.87
CA GLU A 115 -0.71 -22.80 5.23
C GLU A 115 0.76 -22.96 5.59
N GLY A 116 1.07 -23.86 6.54
CA GLY A 116 2.43 -24.20 6.93
C GLY A 116 3.06 -23.19 7.89
N GLU A 117 4.36 -23.01 7.75
CA GLU A 117 5.20 -22.19 8.62
C GLU A 117 6.15 -21.31 7.80
N LEU A 118 6.61 -20.20 8.38
CA LEU A 118 7.64 -19.36 7.77
C LEU A 118 8.96 -20.15 7.64
N PRO A 119 9.80 -19.83 6.63
CA PRO A 119 11.15 -20.36 6.54
C PRO A 119 11.96 -20.04 7.79
N ARG A 120 12.66 -21.02 8.32
CA ARG A 120 13.52 -20.82 9.49
C ARG A 120 14.74 -20.00 9.13
N THR A 121 14.94 -18.90 9.85
CA THR A 121 16.04 -17.95 9.66
C THR A 121 16.82 -17.79 10.96
N GLY A 122 18.10 -17.45 10.90
CA GLY A 122 18.90 -17.11 12.08
C GLY A 122 19.44 -18.28 12.91
N ASP A 123 18.98 -19.51 12.69
CA ASP A 123 19.46 -20.70 13.38
C ASP A 123 20.94 -21.02 13.05
N SER A 124 21.59 -21.81 13.92
CA SER A 124 22.95 -22.33 13.65
C SER A 124 22.98 -23.24 12.43
N VAL A 125 21.88 -23.92 12.15
CA VAL A 125 21.73 -24.81 10.98
C VAL A 125 21.00 -24.08 9.86
N ARG A 126 21.54 -24.13 8.65
CA ARG A 126 20.89 -23.60 7.45
C ARG A 126 19.86 -24.58 6.92
N TYR A 127 18.60 -24.16 6.91
CA TYR A 127 17.51 -24.92 6.31
C TYR A 127 17.25 -24.45 4.87
N LYS A 128 16.84 -25.36 4.02
CA LYS A 128 16.43 -25.07 2.63
C LYS A 128 14.90 -24.96 2.55
N ASP A 129 14.34 -24.18 3.46
CA ASP A 129 12.92 -23.89 3.49
C ASP A 129 12.61 -22.74 2.50
N ILE A 130 11.48 -22.84 1.80
CA ILE A 130 10.99 -21.81 0.88
C ILE A 130 9.53 -21.53 1.17
N LEU A 131 9.16 -20.26 1.18
CA LEU A 131 7.79 -19.79 1.24
C LEU A 131 7.36 -19.38 -0.16
N LEU A 132 6.27 -19.95 -0.65
CA LEU A 132 5.73 -19.71 -1.99
C LEU A 132 4.39 -18.98 -1.92
N SER A 133 4.04 -18.23 -2.95
CA SER A 133 2.70 -17.71 -3.11
C SER A 133 1.71 -18.83 -3.44
N ARG A 134 0.42 -18.59 -3.14
CA ARG A 134 -0.67 -19.49 -3.54
C ARG A 134 -0.69 -19.70 -5.06
N GLY A 135 -0.47 -18.64 -5.85
CA GLY A 135 -0.46 -18.69 -7.31
C GLY A 135 0.67 -19.56 -7.84
N VAL A 136 1.89 -19.40 -7.33
CA VAL A 136 3.06 -20.21 -7.70
C VAL A 136 2.87 -21.67 -7.27
N ALA A 137 2.44 -21.90 -6.03
CA ALA A 137 2.19 -23.26 -5.51
C ALA A 137 1.13 -23.99 -6.34
N GLY A 138 0.04 -23.30 -6.71
CA GLY A 138 -1.01 -23.87 -7.57
C GLY A 138 -0.52 -24.22 -8.98
N ARG A 139 0.25 -23.32 -9.62
CA ARG A 139 0.81 -23.57 -10.96
C ARG A 139 1.80 -24.73 -11.01
N LEU A 140 2.53 -24.93 -9.94
CA LEU A 140 3.53 -25.98 -9.81
C LEU A 140 2.99 -27.25 -9.14
N ALA A 141 1.70 -27.28 -8.78
CA ALA A 141 1.02 -28.35 -8.05
C ALA A 141 1.78 -28.76 -6.76
N LEU A 142 2.24 -27.78 -6.00
CA LEU A 142 3.02 -27.97 -4.77
C LEU A 142 2.16 -27.73 -3.53
N SER A 143 2.37 -28.57 -2.53
CA SER A 143 1.81 -28.46 -1.19
C SER A 143 2.90 -28.24 -0.14
N VAL A 144 2.53 -27.84 1.08
CA VAL A 144 3.46 -27.72 2.20
C VAL A 144 4.14 -29.06 2.48
N GLY A 145 5.46 -29.05 2.53
CA GLY A 145 6.31 -30.23 2.72
C GLY A 145 6.94 -30.78 1.43
N ASP A 146 6.40 -30.42 0.28
CA ASP A 146 6.93 -30.84 -1.02
C ASP A 146 8.30 -30.22 -1.32
N ARG A 147 8.97 -30.77 -2.32
CA ARG A 147 10.27 -30.27 -2.79
C ARG A 147 10.14 -29.64 -4.16
N VAL A 148 10.66 -28.44 -4.31
CA VAL A 148 10.77 -27.73 -5.58
C VAL A 148 12.22 -27.61 -6.00
N GLU A 149 12.50 -27.87 -7.27
CA GLU A 149 13.81 -27.62 -7.88
C GLU A 149 13.81 -26.22 -8.49
N MET A 150 14.83 -25.44 -8.14
CA MET A 150 15.05 -24.12 -8.73
C MET A 150 16.34 -24.11 -9.54
N LEU A 151 16.27 -23.55 -10.75
CA LEU A 151 17.38 -23.32 -11.65
C LEU A 151 17.75 -21.85 -11.63
N PHE A 152 19.00 -21.55 -11.32
CA PHE A 152 19.56 -20.21 -11.30
C PHE A 152 20.57 -20.08 -12.45
N VAL A 153 20.33 -19.10 -13.32
CA VAL A 153 21.21 -18.81 -14.47
C VAL A 153 22.01 -17.56 -14.16
N ALA A 154 23.33 -17.62 -14.36
CA ALA A 154 24.21 -16.49 -14.31
C ALA A 154 24.85 -16.31 -15.68
N ALA A 155 25.17 -15.07 -16.09
CA ALA A 155 25.73 -14.78 -17.41
C ALA A 155 27.09 -15.48 -17.63
N ASP A 156 27.92 -15.52 -16.57
CA ASP A 156 29.32 -15.97 -16.67
C ASP A 156 29.60 -17.28 -15.91
N ALA A 157 28.58 -18.03 -15.50
CA ALA A 157 28.74 -19.27 -14.74
C ALA A 157 27.74 -20.33 -15.19
N PRO A 158 28.09 -21.63 -15.05
CA PRO A 158 27.16 -22.70 -15.38
C PRO A 158 25.89 -22.60 -14.51
N PRO A 159 24.72 -22.96 -15.07
CA PRO A 159 23.47 -22.94 -14.33
C PRO A 159 23.56 -23.76 -13.04
N ARG A 160 23.14 -23.18 -11.94
CA ARG A 160 23.10 -23.86 -10.64
C ARG A 160 21.70 -24.35 -10.35
N ARG A 161 21.60 -25.58 -9.88
CA ARG A 161 20.34 -26.17 -9.41
C ARG A 161 20.39 -26.29 -7.90
N ASP A 162 19.30 -25.93 -7.26
CA ASP A 162 19.12 -26.19 -5.84
C ASP A 162 17.68 -26.67 -5.56
N ARG A 163 17.49 -27.43 -4.49
CA ARG A 163 16.20 -27.98 -4.10
C ARG A 163 15.81 -27.41 -2.75
N PHE A 164 14.59 -26.91 -2.69
CA PHE A 164 13.98 -26.34 -1.49
C PHE A 164 12.79 -27.17 -1.05
N ARG A 165 12.48 -27.14 0.24
CA ARG A 165 11.27 -27.69 0.82
C ARG A 165 10.26 -26.55 1.03
N VAL A 166 9.07 -26.69 0.51
CA VAL A 166 7.98 -25.73 0.75
C VAL A 166 7.61 -25.77 2.23
N SER A 167 7.93 -24.72 2.96
CA SER A 167 7.62 -24.62 4.40
C SER A 167 6.24 -24.01 4.64
N GLY A 168 5.77 -23.16 3.74
CA GLY A 168 4.47 -22.53 3.83
C GLY A 168 4.02 -21.90 2.51
N ILE A 169 2.76 -21.53 2.47
CA ILE A 169 2.09 -20.88 1.35
C ILE A 169 1.45 -19.60 1.87
N TYR A 170 1.69 -18.48 1.18
CA TYR A 170 1.14 -17.17 1.53
C TYR A 170 0.30 -16.57 0.40
N SER A 171 -0.52 -15.58 0.74
CA SER A 171 -1.19 -14.72 -0.23
C SER A 171 -1.47 -13.36 0.40
N THR A 172 -0.97 -12.31 -0.25
CA THR A 172 -1.22 -10.93 0.19
C THR A 172 -2.41 -10.30 -0.54
N GLY A 173 -2.96 -11.00 -1.55
CA GLY A 173 -3.98 -10.49 -2.46
C GLY A 173 -3.41 -9.55 -3.53
N MET A 174 -2.10 -9.56 -3.76
CA MET A 174 -1.44 -8.88 -4.87
C MET A 174 -0.78 -9.92 -5.78
N ASP A 175 -1.57 -10.58 -6.60
CA ASP A 175 -1.16 -11.77 -7.36
C ASP A 175 0.12 -11.55 -8.19
N GLU A 176 0.28 -10.39 -8.84
CA GLU A 176 1.48 -10.08 -9.63
C GLU A 176 2.76 -10.04 -8.77
N MET A 177 2.68 -9.46 -7.57
CA MET A 177 3.81 -9.37 -6.64
C MET A 177 4.04 -10.71 -5.96
N ASP A 178 2.95 -11.37 -5.53
CA ASP A 178 2.99 -12.69 -4.91
C ASP A 178 3.67 -13.70 -5.83
N ASP A 179 3.33 -13.70 -7.12
CA ASP A 179 3.83 -14.65 -8.12
C ASP A 179 5.27 -14.33 -8.59
N ALA A 180 5.72 -13.11 -8.36
CA ALA A 180 7.08 -12.71 -8.72
C ALA A 180 8.13 -13.11 -7.68
N MET A 181 7.74 -13.49 -6.45
CA MET A 181 8.67 -13.63 -5.33
C MET A 181 8.43 -14.92 -4.51
N ALA A 182 9.53 -15.54 -4.10
CA ALA A 182 9.56 -16.56 -3.05
C ALA A 182 10.57 -16.16 -1.97
N LEU A 183 10.34 -16.57 -0.71
CA LEU A 183 11.18 -16.21 0.39
C LEU A 183 11.94 -17.40 0.97
N THR A 184 13.17 -17.14 1.45
CA THR A 184 14.02 -18.14 2.08
C THR A 184 15.00 -17.46 3.06
N ASP A 185 15.80 -18.25 3.77
CA ASP A 185 16.94 -17.73 4.54
C ASP A 185 18.00 -17.11 3.63
N ILE A 186 18.50 -15.93 4.00
CA ILE A 186 19.49 -15.17 3.21
C ILE A 186 20.76 -16.00 2.87
N ARG A 187 21.14 -16.92 3.75
CA ARG A 187 22.30 -17.82 3.54
C ARG A 187 22.15 -18.71 2.30
N ASN A 188 20.91 -19.06 1.93
CA ASN A 188 20.64 -19.82 0.72
C ASN A 188 20.97 -18.99 -0.51
N VAL A 189 20.55 -17.72 -0.54
CA VAL A 189 20.79 -16.81 -1.66
C VAL A 189 22.26 -16.39 -1.73
N ARG A 190 22.90 -16.06 -0.62
CA ARG A 190 24.33 -15.75 -0.57
C ARG A 190 25.20 -16.84 -1.21
N ARG A 191 24.85 -18.11 -0.98
CA ARG A 191 25.54 -19.23 -1.63
C ARG A 191 25.37 -19.23 -3.15
N LEU A 192 24.22 -18.82 -3.66
CA LEU A 192 23.97 -18.69 -5.10
C LEU A 192 24.72 -17.52 -5.72
N MET A 193 24.99 -16.48 -4.93
CA MET A 193 25.74 -15.27 -5.31
C MET A 193 27.28 -15.43 -5.24
N GLY A 194 27.80 -16.62 -4.98
CA GLY A 194 29.25 -16.87 -4.91
C GLY A 194 29.76 -17.31 -3.55
N GLY A 195 28.93 -17.32 -2.51
CA GLY A 195 29.23 -17.87 -1.19
C GLY A 195 29.90 -16.91 -0.20
N ASP A 196 30.11 -15.65 -0.56
CA ASP A 196 30.55 -14.64 0.42
C ASP A 196 29.45 -14.41 1.45
N SER A 197 29.76 -14.58 2.73
CA SER A 197 28.84 -14.39 3.86
C SER A 197 28.37 -12.94 4.04
N LEU A 198 29.12 -12.00 3.48
CA LEU A 198 28.78 -10.56 3.49
C LEU A 198 28.09 -10.09 2.21
N ALA A 199 27.90 -10.95 1.22
CA ALA A 199 27.22 -10.58 0.00
C ALA A 199 25.71 -10.36 0.28
N ILE A 200 25.21 -9.21 -0.15
CA ILE A 200 23.80 -8.81 -0.06
C ILE A 200 23.37 -8.16 -1.37
N SER A 201 22.08 -8.08 -1.64
CA SER A 201 21.56 -7.26 -2.73
C SER A 201 21.30 -5.83 -2.28
N GLY A 202 21.15 -5.60 -0.98
CA GLY A 202 20.95 -4.27 -0.42
C GLY A 202 20.32 -4.27 0.97
N TYR A 203 19.82 -3.09 1.33
CA TYR A 203 19.17 -2.82 2.60
C TYR A 203 17.74 -2.37 2.36
N GLU A 204 16.82 -2.89 3.14
CA GLU A 204 15.41 -2.47 3.20
C GLU A 204 15.22 -1.64 4.45
N VAL A 205 14.85 -0.37 4.28
CA VAL A 205 14.74 0.61 5.36
C VAL A 205 13.28 0.98 5.61
N ARG A 206 12.86 0.87 6.87
CA ARG A 206 11.60 1.41 7.34
C ARG A 206 11.79 2.82 7.89
N VAL A 207 10.90 3.71 7.51
CA VAL A 207 10.86 5.10 7.98
C VAL A 207 9.55 5.39 8.70
N ASP A 208 9.51 6.47 9.47
CA ASP A 208 8.35 6.88 10.26
C ASP A 208 7.26 7.51 9.37
N GLY A 209 6.64 6.65 8.56
CA GLY A 209 5.51 6.99 7.70
C GLY A 209 5.84 7.03 6.21
N PHE A 210 4.87 6.54 5.44
CA PHE A 210 4.97 6.41 3.99
C PHE A 210 5.29 7.74 3.27
N GLY A 211 4.72 8.86 3.74
CA GLY A 211 4.94 10.19 3.13
C GLY A 211 6.37 10.73 3.26
N LEU A 212 7.18 10.17 4.15
CA LEU A 212 8.57 10.58 4.38
C LEU A 212 9.59 9.77 3.56
N ALA A 213 9.14 8.73 2.86
CA ALA A 213 10.03 7.80 2.14
C ALA A 213 10.86 8.50 1.05
N ASP A 214 10.26 9.39 0.27
CA ASP A 214 10.94 10.13 -0.79
C ASP A 214 11.99 11.09 -0.21
N ASP A 215 11.62 11.87 0.80
CA ASP A 215 12.52 12.81 1.45
C ASP A 215 13.68 12.10 2.18
N PHE A 216 13.39 10.97 2.80
CA PHE A 216 14.43 10.14 3.43
C PHE A 216 15.41 9.61 2.39
N ALA A 217 14.92 9.06 1.27
CA ALA A 217 15.75 8.55 0.19
C ALA A 217 16.65 9.66 -0.38
N ASP A 218 16.12 10.86 -0.59
CA ASP A 218 16.89 12.00 -1.10
C ASP A 218 17.94 12.51 -0.09
N ARG A 219 17.64 12.52 1.21
CA ARG A 219 18.62 12.84 2.27
C ARG A 219 19.72 11.78 2.33
N LEU A 220 19.34 10.51 2.32
CA LEU A 220 20.29 9.41 2.38
C LEU A 220 21.20 9.39 1.15
N ASN A 221 20.69 9.64 -0.06
CA ASN A 221 21.50 9.73 -1.27
C ASN A 221 22.56 10.83 -1.19
N ARG A 222 22.20 12.00 -0.64
CA ARG A 222 23.20 13.07 -0.41
C ARG A 222 24.29 12.64 0.58
N ARG A 223 23.92 11.92 1.63
CA ARG A 223 24.87 11.41 2.61
C ARG A 223 25.75 10.28 2.05
N LEU A 224 25.18 9.36 1.29
CA LEU A 224 25.95 8.32 0.59
C LEU A 224 27.00 8.93 -0.33
N LEU A 225 26.66 9.99 -1.06
CA LEU A 225 27.59 10.69 -1.96
C LEU A 225 28.71 11.42 -1.19
N LEU A 226 28.41 12.03 -0.04
CA LEU A 226 29.36 12.89 0.69
C LEU A 226 30.20 12.13 1.73
N GLU A 227 29.61 11.13 2.36
CA GLU A 227 30.17 10.45 3.55
C GLU A 227 30.42 8.95 3.32
N GLY A 228 29.88 8.36 2.24
CA GLY A 228 29.85 6.90 2.06
C GLY A 228 31.18 6.28 1.60
N GLY A 229 32.07 7.07 1.00
CA GLY A 229 33.34 6.57 0.49
C GLY A 229 33.21 5.46 -0.56
N ASP A 230 34.21 4.59 -0.66
CA ASP A 230 34.25 3.49 -1.64
C ASP A 230 33.14 2.44 -1.37
N ASP A 231 32.67 2.29 -0.12
CA ASP A 231 31.63 1.34 0.23
C ASP A 231 30.24 1.77 -0.32
N ALA A 232 30.07 3.04 -0.64
CA ALA A 232 28.85 3.59 -1.20
C ALA A 232 28.84 3.64 -2.74
N ASP A 233 29.94 3.22 -3.40
CA ASP A 233 30.01 3.29 -4.86
C ASP A 233 28.87 2.49 -5.51
N GLY A 234 28.07 3.19 -6.31
CA GLY A 234 26.90 2.64 -6.99
C GLY A 234 25.66 2.44 -6.13
N LEU A 235 25.75 2.58 -4.81
CA LEU A 235 24.57 2.47 -3.95
C LEU A 235 23.64 3.68 -4.13
N MET A 236 22.37 3.39 -4.28
CA MET A 236 21.30 4.39 -4.34
C MET A 236 20.17 4.01 -3.39
N ALA A 237 19.68 5.00 -2.67
CA ALA A 237 18.46 4.89 -1.91
C ALA A 237 17.26 5.25 -2.80
N VAL A 238 16.33 4.34 -2.97
CA VAL A 238 15.14 4.51 -3.80
C VAL A 238 13.90 4.23 -2.95
N SER A 239 12.97 5.19 -2.92
CA SER A 239 11.70 5.00 -2.21
C SER A 239 10.79 4.01 -2.94
N VAL A 240 9.89 3.39 -2.21
CA VAL A 240 8.89 2.46 -2.77
C VAL A 240 8.04 3.11 -3.85
N THR A 241 7.77 4.41 -3.75
CA THR A 241 7.05 5.20 -4.75
C THR A 241 7.77 5.29 -6.08
N ARG A 242 9.10 5.42 -6.04
CA ARG A 242 9.98 5.46 -7.23
C ARG A 242 10.34 4.05 -7.71
N LEU A 243 10.29 3.06 -6.84
CA LEU A 243 10.55 1.66 -7.19
C LEU A 243 9.40 1.07 -8.02
N PHE A 244 8.16 1.43 -7.68
CA PHE A 244 6.94 0.97 -8.34
C PHE A 244 6.11 2.14 -8.91
N PRO A 245 6.64 2.91 -9.88
CA PRO A 245 5.99 4.11 -10.36
C PRO A 245 4.61 3.83 -10.97
N ASN A 246 4.45 2.72 -11.68
CA ASN A 246 3.19 2.35 -12.31
C ASN A 246 2.05 2.22 -11.29
N VAL A 247 2.31 1.59 -10.14
CA VAL A 247 1.32 1.41 -9.07
C VAL A 247 0.96 2.76 -8.45
N PHE A 248 1.97 3.55 -8.09
CA PHE A 248 1.74 4.83 -7.41
C PHE A 248 1.19 5.92 -8.32
N ASP A 249 1.54 5.94 -9.60
CA ASP A 249 0.94 6.85 -10.57
C ASP A 249 -0.52 6.48 -10.87
N TRP A 250 -0.85 5.19 -10.92
CA TRP A 250 -2.22 4.72 -10.97
C TRP A 250 -3.02 5.13 -9.71
N LEU A 251 -2.44 4.99 -8.51
CA LEU A 251 -3.05 5.47 -7.27
C LEU A 251 -3.25 6.99 -7.25
N LYS A 252 -2.33 7.76 -7.82
CA LYS A 252 -2.47 9.22 -7.96
C LYS A 252 -3.62 9.57 -8.93
N ALA A 253 -3.76 8.86 -10.05
CA ALA A 253 -4.86 9.05 -10.98
C ALA A 253 -6.22 8.79 -10.33
N HIS A 254 -6.32 7.80 -9.44
CA HIS A 254 -7.53 7.55 -8.65
C HIS A 254 -7.91 8.70 -7.72
N ASN A 255 -6.93 9.44 -7.18
CA ASN A 255 -7.22 10.64 -6.38
C ASN A 255 -7.92 11.72 -7.21
N VAL A 256 -7.53 11.91 -8.48
CA VAL A 256 -8.17 12.87 -9.38
C VAL A 256 -9.63 12.47 -9.64
N ASN A 257 -9.89 11.17 -9.89
CA ASN A 257 -11.24 10.67 -10.06
C ASN A 257 -12.10 10.88 -8.80
N ALA A 258 -11.54 10.66 -7.61
CA ALA A 258 -12.24 10.90 -6.35
C ALA A 258 -12.62 12.39 -6.20
N VAL A 259 -11.73 13.31 -6.53
CA VAL A 259 -12.00 14.77 -6.51
C VAL A 259 -13.12 15.11 -7.48
N VAL A 260 -13.10 14.57 -8.69
CA VAL A 260 -14.16 14.78 -9.69
C VAL A 260 -15.51 14.29 -9.17
N ILE A 261 -15.56 13.10 -8.58
CA ILE A 261 -16.77 12.54 -7.99
C ILE A 261 -17.29 13.47 -6.88
N ILE A 262 -16.43 13.94 -5.98
CA ILE A 262 -16.80 14.85 -4.89
C ILE A 262 -17.37 16.17 -5.45
N VAL A 263 -16.76 16.74 -6.48
CA VAL A 263 -17.24 17.98 -7.13
C VAL A 263 -18.63 17.76 -7.75
N ILE A 264 -18.83 16.67 -8.45
CA ILE A 264 -20.13 16.32 -9.03
C ILE A 264 -21.20 16.16 -7.93
N MET A 265 -20.87 15.41 -6.86
CA MET A 265 -21.80 15.21 -5.73
C MET A 265 -22.14 16.51 -5.02
N LEU A 266 -21.15 17.39 -4.80
CA LEU A 266 -21.38 18.72 -4.23
C LEU A 266 -22.31 19.56 -5.13
N THR A 267 -22.11 19.50 -6.44
CA THR A 267 -22.94 20.19 -7.43
C THR A 267 -24.39 19.68 -7.35
N VAL A 268 -24.60 18.37 -7.34
CA VAL A 268 -25.94 17.77 -7.19
C VAL A 268 -26.59 18.16 -5.86
N ALA A 269 -25.82 18.15 -4.76
CA ALA A 269 -26.31 18.58 -3.45
C ALA A 269 -26.75 20.06 -3.46
N LEU A 270 -26.01 20.95 -4.13
CA LEU A 270 -26.39 22.35 -4.30
C LEU A 270 -27.68 22.51 -5.11
N PHE A 271 -27.85 21.80 -6.23
CA PHE A 271 -29.10 21.82 -7.00
C PHE A 271 -30.29 21.30 -6.18
N ASN A 272 -30.13 20.22 -5.43
CA ASN A 272 -31.15 19.70 -4.55
C ASN A 272 -31.56 20.72 -3.47
N MET A 273 -30.57 21.42 -2.89
CA MET A 273 -30.81 22.46 -1.90
C MET A 273 -31.58 23.65 -2.50
N ILE A 274 -31.17 24.11 -3.70
CA ILE A 274 -31.85 25.22 -4.40
C ILE A 274 -33.31 24.82 -4.69
N SER A 275 -33.55 23.62 -5.20
CA SER A 275 -34.90 23.12 -5.48
C SER A 275 -35.74 23.02 -4.22
N ALA A 276 -35.18 22.53 -3.13
CA ALA A 276 -35.89 22.45 -1.83
C ALA A 276 -36.27 23.82 -1.27
N LEU A 277 -35.36 24.81 -1.42
CA LEU A 277 -35.61 26.19 -1.03
C LEU A 277 -36.68 26.85 -1.90
N LEU A 278 -36.66 26.64 -3.20
CA LEU A 278 -37.68 27.16 -4.11
C LEU A 278 -39.05 26.65 -3.75
N ILE A 279 -39.19 25.34 -3.52
CA ILE A 279 -40.42 24.73 -3.09
C ILE A 279 -40.88 25.31 -1.74
N LEU A 280 -39.98 25.47 -0.77
CA LEU A 280 -40.28 26.03 0.53
C LEU A 280 -40.82 27.46 0.43
N VAL A 281 -40.21 28.28 -0.44
CA VAL A 281 -40.68 29.67 -0.67
C VAL A 281 -42.06 29.67 -1.30
N LEU A 282 -42.29 28.83 -2.32
CA LEU A 282 -43.61 28.73 -2.98
C LEU A 282 -44.71 28.26 -2.02
N GLU A 283 -44.46 27.27 -1.17
CA GLU A 283 -45.41 26.80 -0.15
C GLU A 283 -45.80 27.90 0.87
N ARG A 284 -44.89 28.86 1.10
CA ARG A 284 -45.09 29.94 2.11
C ARG A 284 -45.43 31.29 1.52
N THR A 285 -45.80 31.35 0.24
CA THR A 285 -46.09 32.61 -0.47
C THR A 285 -47.16 33.45 0.24
N ARG A 286 -48.22 32.80 0.76
CA ARG A 286 -49.26 33.50 1.52
C ARG A 286 -48.70 34.15 2.82
N MET A 287 -47.84 33.44 3.56
CA MET A 287 -47.17 33.98 4.75
C MET A 287 -46.28 35.16 4.41
N VAL A 288 -45.55 35.08 3.30
CA VAL A 288 -44.71 36.17 2.78
C VAL A 288 -45.55 37.39 2.46
N GLY A 289 -46.70 37.22 1.80
CA GLY A 289 -47.64 38.31 1.47
C GLY A 289 -48.18 39.01 2.75
N VAL A 290 -48.59 38.24 3.76
CA VAL A 290 -49.07 38.81 5.04
C VAL A 290 -47.97 39.57 5.77
N LEU A 291 -46.75 39.05 5.85
CA LEU A 291 -45.61 39.72 6.50
C LEU A 291 -45.20 41.01 5.80
N LYS A 292 -45.27 41.04 4.44
CA LYS A 292 -45.03 42.24 3.66
C LYS A 292 -46.16 43.28 3.88
N ALA A 293 -47.43 42.86 3.94
CA ALA A 293 -48.52 43.78 4.24
C ALA A 293 -48.42 44.40 5.65
N LEU A 294 -47.80 43.71 6.59
CA LEU A 294 -47.48 44.20 7.94
C LEU A 294 -46.20 45.07 7.98
N GLY A 295 -45.58 45.40 6.82
CA GLY A 295 -44.43 46.27 6.72
C GLY A 295 -43.09 45.64 6.93
N MET A 296 -42.95 44.28 6.85
CA MET A 296 -41.65 43.59 6.97
C MET A 296 -40.76 43.92 5.79
N ASN A 297 -39.51 44.33 6.06
CA ASN A 297 -38.51 44.61 5.03
C ASN A 297 -38.01 43.32 4.36
N ASP A 298 -37.68 43.41 3.04
CA ASP A 298 -37.18 42.29 2.22
C ASP A 298 -35.91 41.65 2.78
N SER A 299 -35.03 42.43 3.39
CA SER A 299 -33.81 41.92 4.03
C SER A 299 -34.10 41.04 5.26
N SER A 300 -35.11 41.40 6.04
CA SER A 300 -35.55 40.60 7.19
C SER A 300 -36.21 39.30 6.77
N LEU A 301 -37.04 39.36 5.73
CA LEU A 301 -37.67 38.21 5.14
C LEU A 301 -36.67 37.21 4.57
N ARG A 302 -35.66 37.73 3.84
CA ARG A 302 -34.56 36.91 3.29
C ARG A 302 -33.77 36.20 4.40
N ARG A 303 -33.48 36.86 5.52
CA ARG A 303 -32.76 36.27 6.67
C ARG A 303 -33.56 35.09 7.25
N VAL A 304 -34.88 35.20 7.40
CA VAL A 304 -35.70 34.10 7.91
C VAL A 304 -35.59 32.85 7.05
N PHE A 305 -35.62 33.01 5.71
CA PHE A 305 -35.50 31.87 4.82
C PHE A 305 -34.08 31.31 4.81
N LEU A 306 -33.05 32.15 4.89
CA LEU A 306 -31.65 31.72 4.99
C LEU A 306 -31.36 30.93 6.27
N TYR A 307 -31.85 31.41 7.42
CA TYR A 307 -31.71 30.65 8.68
C TYR A 307 -32.40 29.31 8.63
N ARG A 308 -33.58 29.26 8.02
CA ARG A 308 -34.32 28.01 7.89
C ARG A 308 -33.63 27.03 6.93
N ALA A 309 -33.04 27.52 5.84
CA ALA A 309 -32.23 26.74 4.94
C ALA A 309 -30.98 26.19 5.64
N ALA A 310 -30.24 27.06 6.33
CA ALA A 310 -29.06 26.67 7.10
C ALA A 310 -29.39 25.58 8.14
N PHE A 311 -30.53 25.68 8.82
CA PHE A 311 -30.96 24.68 9.79
C PHE A 311 -31.29 23.32 9.13
N ILE A 312 -31.93 23.32 7.93
CA ILE A 312 -32.22 22.11 7.17
C ILE A 312 -30.93 21.43 6.73
N VAL A 313 -29.98 22.22 6.20
CA VAL A 313 -28.68 21.72 5.77
C VAL A 313 -27.87 21.18 6.95
N ALA A 314 -27.74 21.95 8.04
CA ALA A 314 -27.03 21.51 9.24
C ALA A 314 -27.60 20.19 9.82
N LYS A 315 -28.92 20.06 9.86
CA LYS A 315 -29.58 18.84 10.30
C LYS A 315 -29.34 17.68 9.31
N GLY A 316 -29.35 17.94 8.00
CA GLY A 316 -29.07 16.95 6.97
C GLY A 316 -27.63 16.47 7.04
N VAL A 317 -26.67 17.38 7.18
CA VAL A 317 -25.24 17.05 7.34
C VAL A 317 -25.02 16.22 8.62
N ALA A 318 -25.57 16.63 9.78
CA ALA A 318 -25.42 15.89 11.03
C ALA A 318 -25.96 14.44 10.94
N TRP A 319 -27.11 14.24 10.29
CA TRP A 319 -27.63 12.89 10.04
C TRP A 319 -26.81 12.13 9.01
N GLY A 320 -26.34 12.80 7.96
CA GLY A 320 -25.46 12.20 6.94
C GLY A 320 -24.13 11.74 7.52
N ASP A 321 -23.49 12.56 8.37
CA ASP A 321 -22.27 12.22 9.09
C ASP A 321 -22.49 11.01 10.01
N ALA A 322 -23.58 11.04 10.80
CA ALA A 322 -23.88 9.93 11.71
C ALA A 322 -24.07 8.60 10.94
N VAL A 323 -24.82 8.62 9.84
CA VAL A 323 -25.05 7.42 9.02
C VAL A 323 -23.77 7.00 8.29
N GLY A 324 -23.05 7.94 7.66
CA GLY A 324 -21.79 7.65 6.94
C GLY A 324 -20.73 7.07 7.85
N LEU A 325 -20.52 7.65 9.03
CA LEU A 325 -19.57 7.14 10.03
C LEU A 325 -20.02 5.79 10.59
N ALA A 326 -21.32 5.59 10.85
CA ALA A 326 -21.83 4.29 11.30
C ALA A 326 -21.56 3.19 10.26
N LEU A 327 -21.80 3.46 8.98
CA LEU A 327 -21.49 2.51 7.89
C LEU A 327 -20.00 2.19 7.81
N CYS A 328 -19.12 3.20 7.92
CA CYS A 328 -17.68 3.00 7.93
C CYS A 328 -17.20 2.18 9.15
N LEU A 329 -17.79 2.40 10.34
CA LEU A 329 -17.50 1.64 11.54
C LEU A 329 -18.00 0.19 11.44
N ILE A 330 -19.20 -0.03 10.91
CA ILE A 330 -19.75 -1.37 10.67
C ILE A 330 -18.82 -2.12 9.70
N GLN A 331 -18.43 -1.49 8.60
CA GLN A 331 -17.48 -2.07 7.64
C GLN A 331 -16.16 -2.46 8.30
N LYS A 332 -15.60 -1.58 9.14
CA LYS A 332 -14.34 -1.86 9.88
C LYS A 332 -14.46 -3.06 10.82
N TRP A 333 -15.64 -3.27 11.44
CA TRP A 333 -15.84 -4.36 12.41
C TRP A 333 -16.24 -5.67 11.73
N THR A 334 -17.01 -5.60 10.68
CA THR A 334 -17.55 -6.79 10.01
C THR A 334 -16.72 -7.28 8.85
N GLY A 335 -15.93 -6.39 8.21
CA GLY A 335 -15.15 -6.75 7.01
C GLY A 335 -16.02 -7.31 5.87
N LEU A 336 -17.31 -6.88 5.80
CA LEU A 336 -18.30 -7.41 4.84
C LEU A 336 -17.86 -7.24 3.38
N VAL A 337 -17.23 -6.11 3.08
CA VAL A 337 -16.63 -5.85 1.75
C VAL A 337 -15.13 -6.06 1.89
N LYS A 338 -14.67 -7.26 1.59
CA LYS A 338 -13.25 -7.50 1.36
C LYS A 338 -12.95 -6.98 -0.04
N LEU A 339 -12.06 -6.02 -0.13
CA LEU A 339 -11.49 -5.61 -1.40
C LEU A 339 -10.45 -6.68 -1.74
N ASP A 340 -10.89 -7.79 -2.35
CA ASP A 340 -9.98 -8.72 -3.02
C ASP A 340 -9.47 -8.00 -4.26
N SER A 341 -8.19 -7.77 -4.27
CA SER A 341 -7.45 -7.18 -5.40
C SER A 341 -6.90 -8.26 -6.29
#